data_df217defa55b5872b2a5811d944e7295
#
_entry.id   df217defa55b5872b2a5811d944e7295
#
_cell.length_a   1.000
_cell.length_b   1.000
_cell.length_c   1.000
_cell.angle_alpha   90.00
_cell.angle_beta   90.00
_cell.angle_gamma   90.00
#
_symmetry.space_group_name_H-M   'P 1'
#
loop_
_entity.id
_entity.type
_entity.pdbx_description
1 polymer ?
#
loop_
_entity_poly.entity_id
_entity_poly.type
_entity_poly.pdbx_seq_one_letter_code
_entity_poly.pdbx_strand_id
1 'polypeptide(L)'
;MADGALLLGIDQSTQGTKALLFDTKGRLVAKASVAHRQIVDQRGYVEHDLKEIRENTVKVAREVVSKDPSYPGRVVCAGLSVQRETVAAWRRVDLEPVYNAIVWQCGRAHEIVKRPEVAGRDSAIRALTGLELSEYFSAPKLCWMAENVPTYQELASRHELRIGNMDAYLLSWLCGDEAFATEPSDASRTELMDLKTQDWDEELCELFKVPEDALPPIRDTDSLFGMTDFKGALSSKVPLHACIGDSQGALFGHGCLKGGEMKATYGTGSSVMMNSGVAIPDAPHGIVISAGWRRGGQKPVYVLEGNINYSAAIVTYLKDQMGLISSPSETEALAKMADPGDHCYFVPAFSGLGAPWFEGSARGMITGMSRLTGKAEIVRAALDSIAYQVTDIARLEIASSKTESVKLHADGGATGNAYLMQKQSDLLGADVVVPPDAELSGKGAAVMAGIAAGVCSDEALKEDPAQCRSYSPSITDEKRAELMCGWHKAVKIAIELGS
;
A
#
# COMPACT_ATOMS: atom_id res chain seq x y z
N MET A 1 3.39 33.45 -5.26
CA MET A 1 2.56 32.23 -5.06
C MET A 1 1.11 32.66 -5.05
N ALA A 2 0.22 32.02 -5.79
CA ALA A 2 -1.19 32.38 -5.81
C ALA A 2 -1.79 32.10 -4.43
N ASP A 3 -2.12 33.17 -3.72
CA ASP A 3 -2.76 33.08 -2.40
C ASP A 3 -4.13 32.39 -2.61
N GLY A 4 -4.32 31.23 -1.99
CA GLY A 4 -5.54 30.44 -2.09
C GLY A 4 -5.53 29.30 -3.13
N ALA A 5 -4.43 28.95 -3.77
CA ALA A 5 -4.33 27.79 -4.67
C ALA A 5 -4.60 26.48 -3.91
N LEU A 6 -5.25 25.54 -4.58
CA LEU A 6 -5.59 24.20 -4.05
C LEU A 6 -4.94 23.12 -4.90
N LEU A 7 -4.46 22.08 -4.23
CA LEU A 7 -3.92 20.86 -4.82
C LEU A 7 -4.99 19.76 -4.67
N LEU A 8 -5.33 19.07 -5.77
CA LEU A 8 -6.30 17.98 -5.74
C LEU A 8 -5.55 16.65 -5.71
N GLY A 9 -5.76 15.86 -4.66
CA GLY A 9 -5.35 14.46 -4.58
C GLY A 9 -6.54 13.54 -4.83
N ILE A 10 -6.40 12.59 -5.73
CA ILE A 10 -7.31 11.46 -5.87
C ILE A 10 -6.63 10.25 -5.26
N ASP A 11 -7.30 9.57 -4.32
CA ASP A 11 -6.84 8.33 -3.72
C ASP A 11 -7.81 7.21 -4.08
N GLN A 12 -7.43 6.40 -5.06
CA GLN A 12 -8.20 5.25 -5.52
C GLN A 12 -7.70 3.98 -4.83
N SER A 13 -8.34 3.60 -3.75
CA SER A 13 -8.00 2.43 -2.94
C SER A 13 -8.87 1.21 -3.26
N THR A 14 -8.58 0.07 -2.62
CA THR A 14 -9.34 -1.18 -2.79
C THR A 14 -10.80 -1.06 -2.40
N GLN A 15 -11.15 -0.23 -1.42
CA GLN A 15 -12.53 -0.14 -0.91
C GLN A 15 -13.31 1.07 -1.43
N GLY A 16 -12.64 2.02 -2.04
CA GLY A 16 -13.31 3.25 -2.48
C GLY A 16 -12.35 4.24 -3.11
N THR A 17 -12.91 5.34 -3.56
CA THR A 17 -12.16 6.47 -4.10
C THR A 17 -12.43 7.70 -3.25
N LYS A 18 -11.39 8.47 -2.97
CA LYS A 18 -11.44 9.75 -2.26
C LYS A 18 -10.91 10.86 -3.14
N ALA A 19 -11.47 12.04 -2.98
CA ALA A 19 -10.90 13.29 -3.49
C ALA A 19 -10.61 14.21 -2.30
N LEU A 20 -9.40 14.76 -2.30
CA LEU A 20 -8.83 15.51 -1.19
C LEU A 20 -8.30 16.83 -1.73
N LEU A 21 -8.70 17.94 -1.13
CA LEU A 21 -8.16 19.25 -1.44
C LEU A 21 -7.18 19.67 -0.34
N PHE A 22 -5.99 20.02 -0.75
CA PHE A 22 -4.94 20.55 0.14
C PHE A 22 -4.61 21.99 -0.27
N ASP A 23 -4.21 22.80 0.71
CA ASP A 23 -3.57 24.06 0.43
C ASP A 23 -2.07 23.85 0.03
N THR A 24 -1.41 24.90 -0.39
CA THR A 24 0.01 24.86 -0.80
C THR A 24 0.98 24.56 0.36
N LYS A 25 0.47 24.47 1.61
CA LYS A 25 1.23 24.06 2.80
C LYS A 25 0.95 22.59 3.17
N GLY A 26 0.18 21.85 2.34
CA GLY A 26 -0.17 20.45 2.56
C GLY A 26 -1.23 20.21 3.62
N ARG A 27 -1.97 21.24 4.06
CA ARG A 27 -3.05 21.08 5.02
C ARG A 27 -4.35 20.71 4.30
N LEU A 28 -5.04 19.71 4.82
CA LEU A 28 -6.32 19.25 4.28
C LEU A 28 -7.40 20.34 4.43
N VAL A 29 -8.01 20.74 3.32
CA VAL A 29 -9.05 21.75 3.25
C VAL A 29 -10.45 21.12 3.14
N ALA A 30 -10.56 20.08 2.30
CA ALA A 30 -11.83 19.37 2.09
C ALA A 30 -11.56 17.95 1.61
N LYS A 31 -12.51 17.05 1.88
CA LYS A 31 -12.49 15.68 1.36
C LYS A 31 -13.88 15.19 0.96
N ALA A 32 -13.95 14.32 -0.02
CA ALA A 32 -15.13 13.54 -0.38
C ALA A 32 -14.71 12.09 -0.61
N SER A 33 -15.61 11.14 -0.40
CA SER A 33 -15.31 9.72 -0.58
C SER A 33 -16.54 8.95 -1.04
N VAL A 34 -16.30 7.91 -1.84
CA VAL A 34 -17.33 6.96 -2.26
C VAL A 34 -16.75 5.54 -2.23
N ALA A 35 -17.48 4.61 -1.63
CA ALA A 35 -17.13 3.20 -1.69
C ALA A 35 -17.49 2.64 -3.07
N HIS A 36 -16.78 1.59 -3.49
CA HIS A 36 -17.16 0.78 -4.65
C HIS A 36 -17.26 -0.69 -4.24
N ARG A 37 -17.95 -1.47 -5.07
CA ARG A 37 -18.22 -2.87 -4.78
C ARG A 37 -16.96 -3.71 -5.03
N GLN A 38 -16.71 -4.64 -4.13
CA GLN A 38 -15.90 -5.81 -4.45
C GLN A 38 -16.83 -6.90 -4.98
N ILE A 39 -16.57 -7.36 -6.19
CA ILE A 39 -17.29 -8.46 -6.81
C ILE A 39 -16.55 -9.74 -6.42
N VAL A 40 -17.19 -10.58 -5.60
CA VAL A 40 -16.60 -11.85 -5.16
C VAL A 40 -17.49 -12.98 -5.66
N ASP A 41 -16.94 -13.89 -6.47
CA ASP A 41 -17.65 -15.04 -6.99
C ASP A 41 -17.58 -16.24 -6.02
N GLN A 42 -18.28 -17.33 -6.37
CA GLN A 42 -18.33 -18.56 -5.54
C GLN A 42 -16.97 -19.27 -5.42
N ARG A 43 -16.01 -18.96 -6.28
CA ARG A 43 -14.63 -19.48 -6.23
C ARG A 43 -13.72 -18.63 -5.35
N GLY A 44 -14.23 -17.51 -4.84
CA GLY A 44 -13.44 -16.53 -4.10
C GLY A 44 -12.61 -15.58 -5.00
N TYR A 45 -12.93 -15.51 -6.30
CA TYR A 45 -12.28 -14.54 -7.20
C TYR A 45 -12.78 -13.14 -6.90
N VAL A 46 -11.85 -12.18 -6.83
CA VAL A 46 -12.13 -10.80 -6.44
C VAL A 46 -11.88 -9.86 -7.60
N GLU A 47 -12.87 -9.07 -7.94
CA GLU A 47 -12.86 -8.15 -9.08
C GLU A 47 -13.44 -6.78 -8.71
N HIS A 48 -13.05 -5.78 -9.50
CA HIS A 48 -13.68 -4.46 -9.51
C HIS A 48 -14.27 -4.15 -10.88
N ASP A 49 -15.43 -3.49 -10.88
CA ASP A 49 -15.99 -2.88 -12.09
C ASP A 49 -15.21 -1.59 -12.40
N LEU A 50 -14.45 -1.60 -13.50
CA LEU A 50 -13.65 -0.47 -13.95
C LEU A 50 -14.51 0.75 -14.29
N LYS A 51 -15.76 0.55 -14.74
CA LYS A 51 -16.70 1.65 -15.01
C LYS A 51 -17.13 2.34 -13.73
N GLU A 52 -17.45 1.55 -12.70
CA GLU A 52 -17.77 2.08 -11.37
C GLU A 52 -16.62 2.91 -10.80
N ILE A 53 -15.37 2.42 -10.92
CA ILE A 53 -14.19 3.13 -10.41
C ILE A 53 -13.97 4.45 -11.11
N ARG A 54 -14.01 4.48 -12.47
CA ARG A 54 -13.81 5.71 -13.24
C ARG A 54 -14.91 6.75 -12.99
N GLU A 55 -16.16 6.31 -12.83
CA GLU A 55 -17.29 7.17 -12.50
C GLU A 55 -17.18 7.71 -11.07
N ASN A 56 -16.79 6.88 -10.12
CA ASN A 56 -16.55 7.27 -8.74
C ASN A 56 -15.43 8.31 -8.62
N THR A 57 -14.37 8.18 -9.44
CA THR A 57 -13.28 9.17 -9.50
C THR A 57 -13.79 10.55 -9.89
N VAL A 58 -14.64 10.64 -10.91
CA VAL A 58 -15.27 11.90 -11.34
C VAL A 58 -16.26 12.40 -10.28
N LYS A 59 -17.04 11.50 -9.70
CA LYS A 59 -18.03 11.82 -8.67
C LYS A 59 -17.39 12.48 -7.46
N VAL A 60 -16.34 11.87 -6.89
CA VAL A 60 -15.68 12.45 -5.70
C VAL A 60 -14.96 13.75 -6.01
N ALA A 61 -14.37 13.90 -7.20
CA ALA A 61 -13.79 15.17 -7.65
C ALA A 61 -14.85 16.29 -7.68
N ARG A 62 -16.03 15.99 -8.24
CA ARG A 62 -17.16 16.95 -8.26
C ARG A 62 -17.67 17.24 -6.86
N GLU A 63 -17.83 16.23 -6.02
CA GLU A 63 -18.32 16.40 -4.65
C GLU A 63 -17.39 17.25 -3.79
N VAL A 64 -16.08 17.04 -3.87
CA VAL A 64 -15.13 17.79 -3.05
C VAL A 64 -15.08 19.27 -3.43
N VAL A 65 -15.10 19.60 -4.73
CA VAL A 65 -15.07 21.00 -5.18
C VAL A 65 -16.41 21.71 -5.02
N SER A 66 -17.52 20.98 -4.91
CA SER A 66 -18.83 21.57 -4.67
C SER A 66 -19.05 22.04 -3.23
N LYS A 67 -18.13 21.70 -2.30
CA LYS A 67 -18.24 22.11 -0.89
C LYS A 67 -18.07 23.62 -0.69
N ASP A 68 -17.42 24.31 -1.62
CA ASP A 68 -17.31 25.75 -1.65
C ASP A 68 -17.31 26.24 -3.10
N PRO A 69 -18.13 27.24 -3.48
CA PRO A 69 -18.21 27.77 -4.85
C PRO A 69 -16.87 28.28 -5.42
N SER A 70 -15.91 28.63 -4.55
CA SER A 70 -14.59 29.10 -4.98
C SER A 70 -13.63 27.97 -5.37
N TYR A 71 -13.85 26.74 -4.89
CA TYR A 71 -12.90 25.63 -5.06
C TYR A 71 -12.63 25.24 -6.51
N PRO A 72 -13.66 25.13 -7.41
CA PRO A 72 -13.40 24.69 -8.79
C PRO A 72 -12.42 25.58 -9.57
N GLY A 73 -12.36 26.88 -9.26
CA GLY A 73 -11.45 27.83 -9.90
C GLY A 73 -10.08 27.98 -9.19
N ARG A 74 -9.92 27.37 -8.02
CA ARG A 74 -8.70 27.44 -7.22
C ARG A 74 -7.80 26.20 -7.36
N VAL A 75 -8.32 25.08 -7.86
CA VAL A 75 -7.51 23.88 -8.13
C VAL A 75 -6.53 24.21 -9.26
N VAL A 76 -5.22 24.05 -8.99
CA VAL A 76 -4.16 24.40 -9.93
C VAL A 76 -3.42 23.19 -10.50
N CYS A 77 -3.48 22.05 -9.84
CA CYS A 77 -2.96 20.77 -10.30
C CYS A 77 -3.64 19.60 -9.59
N ALA A 78 -3.47 18.41 -10.14
CA ALA A 78 -3.95 17.18 -9.56
C ALA A 78 -2.88 16.10 -9.50
N GLY A 79 -2.96 15.22 -8.50
CA GLY A 79 -2.18 14.00 -8.36
C GLY A 79 -3.09 12.80 -8.12
N LEU A 80 -2.66 11.63 -8.58
CA LEU A 80 -3.38 10.36 -8.49
C LEU A 80 -2.58 9.38 -7.63
N SER A 81 -3.18 8.89 -6.55
CA SER A 81 -2.72 7.74 -5.77
C SER A 81 -3.63 6.56 -6.09
N VAL A 82 -3.07 5.38 -6.32
CA VAL A 82 -3.84 4.21 -6.74
C VAL A 82 -3.45 2.96 -5.96
N GLN A 83 -4.40 2.04 -5.81
CA GLN A 83 -4.11 0.68 -5.36
C GLN A 83 -3.19 0.00 -6.37
N ARG A 84 -2.18 -0.71 -5.88
CA ARG A 84 -1.18 -1.39 -6.70
C ARG A 84 -1.63 -2.81 -7.07
N GLU A 85 -0.93 -3.46 -7.99
CA GLU A 85 -1.07 -4.86 -8.42
C GLU A 85 -2.45 -5.26 -8.97
N THR A 86 -3.44 -4.39 -8.91
CA THR A 86 -4.77 -4.59 -9.49
C THR A 86 -4.70 -4.32 -10.99
N VAL A 87 -4.94 -5.36 -11.79
CA VAL A 87 -4.75 -5.27 -13.24
C VAL A 87 -6.04 -4.93 -13.98
N ALA A 88 -5.90 -4.12 -15.01
CA ALA A 88 -6.95 -3.73 -15.93
C ALA A 88 -6.56 -4.05 -17.37
N ALA A 89 -7.55 -4.39 -18.20
CA ALA A 89 -7.42 -4.54 -19.63
C ALA A 89 -8.58 -3.81 -20.33
N TRP A 90 -8.25 -3.00 -21.35
CA TRP A 90 -9.24 -2.19 -22.03
C TRP A 90 -8.90 -2.01 -23.52
N ARG A 91 -9.89 -1.61 -24.26
CA ARG A 91 -9.76 -1.34 -25.69
C ARG A 91 -9.20 0.07 -25.91
N ARG A 92 -8.17 0.18 -26.72
CA ARG A 92 -7.46 1.44 -27.00
C ARG A 92 -8.37 2.53 -27.57
N VAL A 93 -9.28 2.17 -28.49
CA VAL A 93 -10.03 3.13 -29.30
C VAL A 93 -11.08 3.92 -28.48
N ASP A 94 -11.69 3.32 -27.46
CA ASP A 94 -12.80 3.90 -26.72
C ASP A 94 -12.67 3.76 -25.19
N LEU A 95 -11.57 3.18 -24.73
CA LEU A 95 -11.24 2.95 -23.32
C LEU A 95 -12.25 2.05 -22.58
N GLU A 96 -13.00 1.23 -23.33
CA GLU A 96 -13.96 0.30 -22.75
C GLU A 96 -13.25 -0.93 -22.16
N PRO A 97 -13.57 -1.29 -20.91
CA PRO A 97 -12.99 -2.48 -20.27
C PRO A 97 -13.27 -3.75 -21.07
N VAL A 98 -12.23 -4.60 -21.19
CA VAL A 98 -12.32 -5.94 -21.79
C VAL A 98 -12.81 -6.95 -20.78
N TYR A 99 -12.45 -6.73 -19.52
CA TYR A 99 -12.81 -7.54 -18.37
C TYR A 99 -12.87 -6.67 -17.11
N ASN A 100 -13.46 -7.15 -16.02
CA ASN A 100 -13.33 -6.49 -14.72
C ASN A 100 -11.85 -6.44 -14.29
N ALA A 101 -11.47 -5.45 -13.52
CA ALA A 101 -10.14 -5.44 -12.93
C ALA A 101 -9.96 -6.64 -11.98
N ILE A 102 -8.87 -7.40 -12.12
CA ILE A 102 -8.53 -8.46 -11.18
C ILE A 102 -7.77 -7.83 -10.02
N VAL A 103 -8.38 -7.88 -8.83
CA VAL A 103 -7.86 -7.22 -7.63
C VAL A 103 -6.60 -7.93 -7.12
N TRP A 104 -5.68 -7.18 -6.52
CA TRP A 104 -4.42 -7.67 -5.96
C TRP A 104 -4.59 -8.90 -5.04
N GLN A 105 -5.65 -8.96 -4.25
CA GLN A 105 -5.94 -10.05 -3.31
C GLN A 105 -6.56 -11.30 -3.96
N CYS A 106 -6.80 -11.30 -5.28
CA CYS A 106 -7.44 -12.40 -5.99
C CYS A 106 -6.48 -13.55 -6.27
N GLY A 107 -6.76 -14.72 -5.72
CA GLY A 107 -5.90 -15.91 -5.86
C GLY A 107 -6.06 -16.71 -7.17
N ARG A 108 -6.81 -16.22 -8.19
CA ARG A 108 -7.09 -16.99 -9.43
C ARG A 108 -5.85 -17.38 -10.23
N ALA A 109 -4.75 -16.66 -10.07
CA ALA A 109 -3.50 -16.93 -10.77
C ALA A 109 -2.56 -17.90 -10.02
N HIS A 110 -2.99 -18.46 -8.89
CA HIS A 110 -2.21 -19.39 -8.07
C HIS A 110 -1.63 -20.58 -8.86
N GLU A 111 -2.42 -21.19 -9.76
CA GLU A 111 -1.96 -22.31 -10.57
C GLU A 111 -0.92 -21.89 -11.64
N ILE A 112 -0.87 -20.60 -12.01
CA ILE A 112 0.11 -20.08 -12.97
C ILE A 112 1.49 -20.02 -12.31
N VAL A 113 1.58 -19.49 -11.10
CA VAL A 113 2.87 -19.39 -10.38
C VAL A 113 3.45 -20.75 -10.00
N LYS A 114 2.62 -21.80 -9.93
CA LYS A 114 3.06 -23.18 -9.66
C LYS A 114 3.55 -23.95 -10.88
N ARG A 115 3.35 -23.43 -12.09
CA ARG A 115 3.82 -24.09 -13.31
C ARG A 115 5.34 -24.27 -13.27
N PRO A 116 5.88 -25.44 -13.67
CA PRO A 116 7.32 -25.68 -13.61
C PRO A 116 8.17 -24.63 -14.32
N GLU A 117 7.70 -24.13 -15.46
CA GLU A 117 8.38 -23.09 -16.26
C GLU A 117 8.39 -21.73 -15.56
N VAL A 118 7.41 -21.42 -14.72
CA VAL A 118 7.32 -20.17 -13.94
C VAL A 118 8.02 -20.35 -12.60
N ALA A 119 7.67 -21.37 -11.82
CA ALA A 119 8.27 -21.65 -10.52
C ALA A 119 9.79 -21.86 -10.58
N GLY A 120 10.29 -22.46 -11.68
CA GLY A 120 11.72 -22.62 -11.92
C GLY A 120 12.48 -21.31 -12.16
N ARG A 121 11.78 -20.18 -12.35
CA ARG A 121 12.36 -18.84 -12.56
C ARG A 121 12.28 -17.95 -11.32
N ASP A 122 11.79 -18.42 -10.19
CA ASP A 122 11.56 -17.62 -8.98
C ASP A 122 12.78 -16.76 -8.57
N SER A 123 13.96 -17.38 -8.47
CA SER A 123 15.19 -16.64 -8.15
C SER A 123 15.58 -15.59 -9.20
N ALA A 124 15.31 -15.84 -10.49
CA ALA A 124 15.59 -14.89 -11.57
C ALA A 124 14.58 -13.73 -11.53
N ILE A 125 13.29 -14.02 -11.33
CA ILE A 125 12.24 -13.01 -11.16
C ILE A 125 12.60 -12.10 -10.00
N ARG A 126 12.96 -12.67 -8.84
CA ARG A 126 13.36 -11.90 -7.67
C ARG A 126 14.60 -11.03 -7.95
N ALA A 127 15.61 -11.55 -8.63
CA ALA A 127 16.84 -10.82 -8.94
C ALA A 127 16.59 -9.61 -9.86
N LEU A 128 15.64 -9.73 -10.81
CA LEU A 128 15.28 -8.67 -11.76
C LEU A 128 14.30 -7.67 -11.12
N THR A 129 13.25 -8.17 -10.49
CA THR A 129 12.11 -7.34 -10.08
C THR A 129 12.14 -6.92 -8.61
N GLY A 130 12.94 -7.59 -7.77
CA GLY A 130 12.93 -7.41 -6.32
C GLY A 130 11.75 -8.05 -5.60
N LEU A 131 10.86 -8.76 -6.33
CA LEU A 131 9.63 -9.37 -5.83
C LEU A 131 9.78 -10.88 -5.67
N GLU A 132 9.14 -11.44 -4.66
CA GLU A 132 8.94 -12.90 -4.57
C GLU A 132 7.86 -13.33 -5.56
N LEU A 133 8.05 -14.43 -6.30
CA LEU A 133 7.04 -14.94 -7.22
C LEU A 133 5.72 -15.23 -6.50
N SER A 134 4.65 -14.55 -6.91
CA SER A 134 3.34 -14.69 -6.24
C SER A 134 2.20 -14.27 -7.16
N GLU A 135 1.06 -14.96 -7.03
CA GLU A 135 -0.22 -14.52 -7.60
C GLU A 135 -0.71 -13.14 -7.09
N TYR A 136 -0.08 -12.63 -6.07
CA TYR A 136 -0.33 -11.28 -5.55
C TYR A 136 -0.04 -10.19 -6.58
N PHE A 137 1.04 -10.34 -7.36
CA PHE A 137 1.50 -9.37 -8.33
C PHE A 137 0.75 -9.43 -9.67
N SER A 138 1.03 -8.49 -10.58
CA SER A 138 0.20 -8.27 -11.77
C SER A 138 0.40 -9.31 -12.86
N ALA A 139 1.65 -9.73 -13.13
CA ALA A 139 1.97 -10.57 -14.28
C ALA A 139 1.21 -11.90 -14.32
N PRO A 140 1.10 -12.69 -13.23
CA PRO A 140 0.29 -13.90 -13.22
C PRO A 140 -1.18 -13.67 -13.53
N LYS A 141 -1.76 -12.52 -13.09
CA LYS A 141 -3.15 -12.15 -13.37
C LYS A 141 -3.35 -11.77 -14.84
N LEU A 142 -2.38 -11.07 -15.44
CA LEU A 142 -2.39 -10.76 -16.88
C LEU A 142 -2.25 -12.05 -17.71
N CYS A 143 -1.40 -12.99 -17.31
CA CYS A 143 -1.30 -14.33 -17.91
C CYS A 143 -2.65 -15.06 -17.86
N TRP A 144 -3.34 -15.00 -16.70
CA TRP A 144 -4.67 -15.57 -16.58
C TRP A 144 -5.67 -14.92 -17.54
N MET A 145 -5.64 -13.59 -17.69
CA MET A 145 -6.49 -12.90 -18.68
C MET A 145 -6.18 -13.34 -20.11
N ALA A 146 -4.90 -13.44 -20.47
CA ALA A 146 -4.47 -13.90 -21.79
C ALA A 146 -4.99 -15.31 -22.12
N GLU A 147 -5.15 -16.17 -21.13
CA GLU A 147 -5.62 -17.55 -21.34
C GLU A 147 -7.14 -17.72 -21.25
N ASN A 148 -7.82 -16.85 -20.51
CA ASN A 148 -9.23 -17.08 -20.16
C ASN A 148 -10.20 -16.03 -20.74
N VAL A 149 -9.70 -14.93 -21.33
CA VAL A 149 -10.53 -13.85 -21.87
C VAL A 149 -10.34 -13.75 -23.39
N PRO A 150 -11.22 -14.33 -24.22
CA PRO A 150 -11.06 -14.36 -25.68
C PRO A 150 -10.89 -12.98 -26.31
N THR A 151 -11.63 -11.97 -25.82
CA THR A 151 -11.52 -10.58 -26.32
C THR A 151 -10.15 -9.97 -26.06
N TYR A 152 -9.46 -10.36 -24.97
CA TYR A 152 -8.09 -9.95 -24.70
C TYR A 152 -7.15 -10.42 -25.83
N GLN A 153 -7.22 -11.71 -26.18
CA GLN A 153 -6.38 -12.29 -27.25
C GLN A 153 -6.68 -11.66 -28.62
N GLU A 154 -7.96 -11.45 -28.94
CA GLU A 154 -8.39 -10.82 -30.20
C GLU A 154 -7.82 -9.41 -30.33
N LEU A 155 -7.95 -8.58 -29.29
CA LEU A 155 -7.43 -7.21 -29.31
C LEU A 155 -5.89 -7.15 -29.30
N ALA A 156 -5.23 -8.06 -28.56
CA ALA A 156 -3.78 -8.16 -28.59
C ALA A 156 -3.25 -8.46 -30.00
N SER A 157 -3.87 -9.42 -30.72
CA SER A 157 -3.49 -9.76 -32.10
C SER A 157 -3.68 -8.62 -33.12
N ARG A 158 -4.49 -7.61 -32.78
CA ARG A 158 -4.75 -6.41 -33.61
C ARG A 158 -4.01 -5.17 -33.13
N HIS A 159 -3.19 -5.25 -32.08
CA HIS A 159 -2.53 -4.12 -31.41
C HIS A 159 -3.53 -3.04 -30.91
N GLU A 160 -4.73 -3.47 -30.56
CA GLU A 160 -5.82 -2.63 -30.04
C GLU A 160 -6.02 -2.78 -28.53
N LEU A 161 -5.25 -3.65 -27.88
CA LEU A 161 -5.28 -3.87 -26.43
C LEU A 161 -4.46 -2.81 -25.71
N ARG A 162 -4.95 -2.38 -24.56
CA ARG A 162 -4.19 -1.70 -23.50
C ARG A 162 -4.32 -2.49 -22.20
N ILE A 163 -3.24 -2.62 -21.48
CA ILE A 163 -3.18 -3.27 -20.17
C ILE A 163 -2.35 -2.43 -19.22
N GLY A 164 -2.58 -2.60 -17.94
CA GLY A 164 -1.79 -1.93 -16.89
C GLY A 164 -2.45 -2.09 -15.54
N ASN A 165 -1.89 -1.43 -14.55
CA ASN A 165 -2.52 -1.29 -13.25
C ASN A 165 -3.55 -0.14 -13.28
N MET A 166 -4.11 0.19 -12.13
CA MET A 166 -5.19 1.19 -12.02
C MET A 166 -4.77 2.60 -12.43
N ASP A 167 -3.48 2.92 -12.28
CA ASP A 167 -2.87 4.18 -12.73
C ASP A 167 -3.03 4.39 -14.23
N ALA A 168 -2.57 3.45 -15.04
CA ALA A 168 -2.59 3.54 -16.50
C ALA A 168 -4.02 3.64 -17.04
N TYR A 169 -4.97 2.91 -16.45
CA TYR A 169 -6.38 2.98 -16.82
C TYR A 169 -6.99 4.36 -16.52
N LEU A 170 -6.79 4.87 -15.29
CA LEU A 170 -7.35 6.13 -14.86
C LEU A 170 -6.71 7.33 -15.55
N LEU A 171 -5.40 7.30 -15.82
CA LEU A 171 -4.70 8.32 -16.61
C LEU A 171 -5.30 8.40 -18.01
N SER A 172 -5.45 7.25 -18.69
CA SER A 172 -6.08 7.18 -20.02
C SER A 172 -7.53 7.68 -19.99
N TRP A 173 -8.32 7.31 -18.98
CA TRP A 173 -9.70 7.75 -18.85
C TRP A 173 -9.85 9.25 -18.60
N LEU A 174 -9.04 9.82 -17.71
CA LEU A 174 -9.13 11.22 -17.32
C LEU A 174 -8.58 12.18 -18.38
N CYS A 175 -7.50 11.79 -19.06
CA CYS A 175 -6.74 12.67 -19.94
C CYS A 175 -6.75 12.24 -21.42
N GLY A 176 -7.23 11.05 -21.76
CA GLY A 176 -7.22 10.47 -23.11
C GLY A 176 -6.10 9.45 -23.33
N ASP A 177 -6.15 8.71 -24.46
CA ASP A 177 -5.15 7.65 -24.77
C ASP A 177 -3.70 8.20 -24.86
N GLU A 178 -3.53 9.48 -25.15
CA GLU A 178 -2.21 10.14 -25.16
C GLU A 178 -1.55 10.16 -23.77
N ALA A 179 -2.36 10.03 -22.70
CA ALA A 179 -1.90 9.94 -21.31
C ALA A 179 -1.65 8.50 -20.88
N PHE A 180 -1.75 7.51 -21.77
CA PHE A 180 -1.45 6.13 -21.48
C PHE A 180 0.00 6.01 -21.01
N ALA A 181 0.18 5.83 -19.72
CA ALA A 181 1.48 5.73 -19.06
C ALA A 181 1.31 5.07 -17.69
N THR A 182 2.40 4.59 -17.13
CA THR A 182 2.56 4.20 -15.72
C THR A 182 3.79 4.91 -15.17
N GLU A 183 4.09 4.66 -13.89
CA GLU A 183 5.26 5.22 -13.23
C GLU A 183 5.96 4.14 -12.38
N PRO A 184 7.21 4.36 -11.91
CA PRO A 184 8.02 3.31 -11.31
C PRO A 184 7.40 2.60 -10.10
N SER A 185 6.64 3.29 -9.23
CA SER A 185 6.10 2.65 -8.02
C SER A 185 5.02 1.61 -8.34
N ASP A 186 4.20 1.85 -9.37
CA ASP A 186 3.21 0.87 -9.85
C ASP A 186 3.84 -0.18 -10.78
N ALA A 187 4.69 0.24 -11.72
CA ALA A 187 5.37 -0.68 -12.65
C ALA A 187 6.22 -1.73 -11.92
N SER A 188 6.91 -1.34 -10.83
CA SER A 188 7.71 -2.28 -10.03
C SER A 188 6.88 -3.30 -9.26
N ARG A 189 5.55 -3.19 -9.24
CA ARG A 189 4.65 -4.14 -8.59
C ARG A 189 4.04 -5.15 -9.56
N THR A 190 4.54 -5.19 -10.78
CA THR A 190 3.97 -6.03 -11.85
C THR A 190 4.61 -7.40 -12.00
N GLU A 191 5.82 -7.64 -11.49
CA GLU A 191 6.72 -8.75 -11.86
C GLU A 191 7.15 -8.71 -13.35
N LEU A 192 7.08 -7.53 -13.99
CA LEU A 192 7.48 -7.35 -15.40
C LEU A 192 8.58 -6.31 -15.57
N MET A 193 8.80 -5.44 -14.56
CA MET A 193 9.78 -4.37 -14.63
C MET A 193 11.12 -4.80 -14.03
N ASP A 194 12.21 -4.64 -14.78
CA ASP A 194 13.56 -4.70 -14.22
C ASP A 194 13.84 -3.46 -13.37
N LEU A 195 14.11 -3.67 -12.07
CA LEU A 195 14.38 -2.60 -11.11
C LEU A 195 15.59 -1.74 -11.48
N LYS A 196 16.59 -2.31 -12.18
CA LYS A 196 17.84 -1.63 -12.50
C LYS A 196 17.68 -0.72 -13.71
N THR A 197 17.03 -1.19 -14.77
CA THR A 197 16.79 -0.42 -15.99
C THR A 197 15.59 0.51 -15.85
N GLN A 198 14.65 0.19 -14.97
CA GLN A 198 13.36 0.88 -14.80
C GLN A 198 12.51 0.80 -16.09
N ASP A 199 12.58 -0.34 -16.79
CA ASP A 199 11.84 -0.62 -18.01
C ASP A 199 11.27 -2.03 -17.98
N TRP A 200 10.37 -2.35 -18.90
CA TRP A 200 9.79 -3.68 -19.02
C TRP A 200 10.87 -4.70 -19.43
N ASP A 201 10.82 -5.89 -18.84
CA ASP A 201 11.71 -7.00 -19.19
C ASP A 201 11.02 -7.92 -20.20
N GLU A 202 11.64 -8.07 -21.39
CA GLU A 202 11.09 -8.84 -22.50
C GLU A 202 10.91 -10.33 -22.15
N GLU A 203 11.87 -10.94 -21.42
CA GLU A 203 11.77 -12.35 -21.02
C GLU A 203 10.63 -12.59 -20.02
N LEU A 204 10.39 -11.66 -19.10
CA LEU A 204 9.25 -11.74 -18.17
C LEU A 204 7.92 -11.51 -18.87
N CYS A 205 7.86 -10.59 -19.83
CA CYS A 205 6.68 -10.39 -20.66
C CYS A 205 6.33 -11.66 -21.45
N GLU A 206 7.34 -12.32 -22.06
CA GLU A 206 7.15 -13.59 -22.78
C GLU A 206 6.71 -14.71 -21.82
N LEU A 207 7.37 -14.86 -20.66
CA LEU A 207 7.06 -15.88 -19.66
C LEU A 207 5.57 -15.82 -19.22
N PHE A 208 5.06 -14.63 -18.98
CA PHE A 208 3.68 -14.39 -18.54
C PHE A 208 2.70 -14.11 -19.69
N LYS A 209 3.13 -14.28 -20.97
CA LYS A 209 2.30 -14.06 -22.16
C LYS A 209 1.67 -12.66 -22.23
N VAL A 210 2.42 -11.67 -21.76
CA VAL A 210 2.01 -10.27 -21.74
C VAL A 210 2.51 -9.60 -23.03
N PRO A 211 1.63 -9.05 -23.89
CA PRO A 211 2.07 -8.34 -25.09
C PRO A 211 2.70 -7.00 -24.67
N GLU A 212 3.99 -6.83 -24.91
CA GLU A 212 4.76 -5.66 -24.49
C GLU A 212 4.21 -4.36 -25.09
N ASP A 213 3.76 -4.39 -26.33
CA ASP A 213 3.15 -3.24 -27.03
C ASP A 213 1.80 -2.79 -26.44
N ALA A 214 1.19 -3.63 -25.60
CA ALA A 214 -0.01 -3.27 -24.85
C ALA A 214 0.30 -2.66 -23.47
N LEU A 215 1.57 -2.72 -22.99
CA LEU A 215 1.99 -2.13 -21.74
C LEU A 215 2.20 -0.61 -21.85
N PRO A 216 1.95 0.17 -20.78
CA PRO A 216 2.17 1.61 -20.77
C PRO A 216 3.66 1.95 -20.70
N PRO A 217 4.14 3.02 -21.34
CA PRO A 217 5.48 3.54 -21.10
C PRO A 217 5.63 4.00 -19.64
N ILE A 218 6.80 3.73 -19.03
CA ILE A 218 7.11 4.10 -17.65
C ILE A 218 7.69 5.51 -17.63
N ARG A 219 6.96 6.47 -17.04
CA ARG A 219 7.37 7.87 -16.90
C ARG A 219 7.82 8.17 -15.47
N ASP A 220 8.44 9.33 -15.25
CA ASP A 220 8.72 9.81 -13.90
C ASP A 220 7.42 10.02 -13.13
N THR A 221 7.45 9.75 -11.82
CA THR A 221 6.29 9.82 -10.93
C THR A 221 5.65 11.22 -10.90
N ASP A 222 6.44 12.28 -11.12
CA ASP A 222 6.02 13.68 -11.16
C ASP A 222 5.85 14.23 -12.59
N SER A 223 5.74 13.36 -13.60
CA SER A 223 5.53 13.77 -14.99
C SER A 223 4.21 14.52 -15.18
N LEU A 224 4.15 15.36 -16.20
CA LEU A 224 2.88 15.83 -16.73
C LEU A 224 2.23 14.69 -17.54
N PHE A 225 1.30 13.96 -16.92
CA PHE A 225 0.59 12.86 -17.59
C PHE A 225 -0.45 13.35 -18.56
N GLY A 226 -1.09 14.49 -18.29
CA GLY A 226 -2.06 15.10 -19.18
C GLY A 226 -2.80 16.26 -18.53
N MET A 227 -3.83 16.77 -19.24
CA MET A 227 -4.68 17.86 -18.78
C MET A 227 -6.10 17.33 -18.56
N THR A 228 -6.69 17.59 -17.42
CA THR A 228 -8.03 17.10 -17.07
C THR A 228 -8.86 18.16 -16.35
N ASP A 229 -10.15 18.19 -16.63
CA ASP A 229 -11.16 18.89 -15.83
C ASP A 229 -12.02 17.91 -15.02
N PHE A 230 -11.58 16.66 -14.90
CA PHE A 230 -12.32 15.56 -14.30
C PHE A 230 -13.74 15.45 -14.89
N LYS A 231 -13.81 15.43 -16.24
CA LYS A 231 -15.07 15.35 -17.00
C LYS A 231 -16.08 16.42 -16.60
N GLY A 232 -15.61 17.65 -16.48
CA GLY A 232 -16.44 18.82 -16.14
C GLY A 232 -16.72 18.99 -14.64
N ALA A 233 -15.94 18.37 -13.76
CA ALA A 233 -16.01 18.65 -12.33
C ALA A 233 -15.30 19.96 -11.97
N LEU A 234 -14.23 20.32 -12.68
CA LEU A 234 -13.51 21.58 -12.53
C LEU A 234 -13.96 22.61 -13.56
N SER A 235 -13.76 23.90 -13.26
CA SER A 235 -14.11 25.01 -14.17
C SER A 235 -13.16 25.13 -15.37
N SER A 236 -11.96 24.54 -15.31
CA SER A 236 -10.98 24.49 -16.38
C SER A 236 -10.11 23.25 -16.25
N LYS A 237 -9.45 22.83 -17.33
CA LYS A 237 -8.48 21.76 -17.28
C LYS A 237 -7.26 22.17 -16.45
N VAL A 238 -6.83 21.29 -15.57
CA VAL A 238 -5.62 21.41 -14.76
C VAL A 238 -4.62 20.31 -15.14
N PRO A 239 -3.31 20.51 -14.95
CA PRO A 239 -2.32 19.47 -15.16
C PRO A 239 -2.49 18.35 -14.12
N LEU A 240 -2.48 17.10 -14.59
CA LEU A 240 -2.32 15.91 -13.77
C LEU A 240 -0.83 15.58 -13.75
N HIS A 241 -0.15 16.01 -12.68
CA HIS A 241 1.31 16.05 -12.58
C HIS A 241 1.91 14.94 -11.73
N ALA A 242 1.14 14.13 -11.05
CA ALA A 242 1.68 13.02 -10.27
C ALA A 242 0.77 11.81 -10.37
N CYS A 243 1.39 10.66 -10.48
CA CYS A 243 0.75 9.36 -10.27
C CYS A 243 1.68 8.52 -9.41
N ILE A 244 1.14 7.81 -8.40
CA ILE A 244 1.95 7.05 -7.44
C ILE A 244 1.12 5.93 -6.81
N GLY A 245 1.73 4.78 -6.55
CA GLY A 245 1.10 3.71 -5.77
C GLY A 245 0.75 4.18 -4.34
N ASP A 246 -0.36 3.71 -3.81
CA ASP A 246 -0.94 4.18 -2.53
C ASP A 246 0.03 4.12 -1.34
N SER A 247 0.77 3.02 -1.20
CA SER A 247 1.72 2.85 -0.09
C SER A 247 2.96 3.75 -0.24
N GLN A 248 3.47 3.93 -1.47
CA GLN A 248 4.53 4.87 -1.76
C GLN A 248 4.05 6.31 -1.61
N GLY A 249 2.81 6.59 -2.03
CA GLY A 249 2.14 7.87 -1.81
C GLY A 249 2.04 8.21 -0.32
N ALA A 250 1.69 7.24 0.52
CA ALA A 250 1.67 7.41 1.98
C ALA A 250 3.08 7.65 2.55
N LEU A 251 4.09 6.90 2.10
CA LEU A 251 5.48 7.11 2.52
C LEU A 251 5.96 8.53 2.17
N PHE A 252 5.69 8.98 0.94
CA PHE A 252 5.98 10.33 0.50
C PHE A 252 5.17 11.37 1.28
N GLY A 253 3.88 11.12 1.51
CA GLY A 253 2.98 11.98 2.28
C GLY A 253 3.37 12.16 3.75
N HIS A 254 4.05 11.17 4.34
CA HIS A 254 4.69 11.28 5.65
C HIS A 254 5.97 12.12 5.64
N GLY A 255 6.48 12.52 4.49
CA GLY A 255 7.75 13.22 4.35
C GLY A 255 8.97 12.29 4.54
N CYS A 256 8.82 10.99 4.36
CA CYS A 256 9.91 10.00 4.43
C CYS A 256 10.79 10.06 3.16
N LEU A 257 11.49 11.17 2.98
CA LEU A 257 12.24 11.48 1.75
C LEU A 257 13.67 10.96 1.77
N LYS A 258 14.20 10.62 2.94
CA LYS A 258 15.59 10.19 3.12
C LYS A 258 15.68 8.69 3.36
N GLY A 259 16.78 8.10 2.92
CA GLY A 259 17.08 6.70 3.23
C GLY A 259 17.06 6.47 4.75
N GLY A 260 16.38 5.39 5.17
CA GLY A 260 16.17 5.01 6.56
C GLY A 260 14.88 5.54 7.20
N GLU A 261 14.16 6.48 6.55
CA GLU A 261 12.85 6.91 7.04
C GLU A 261 11.77 5.89 6.64
N MET A 262 10.85 5.60 7.56
CA MET A 262 9.89 4.52 7.38
C MET A 262 8.49 4.87 7.88
N LYS A 263 7.51 4.16 7.33
CA LYS A 263 6.11 4.22 7.77
C LYS A 263 5.55 2.83 8.05
N ALA A 264 4.50 2.78 8.88
CA ALA A 264 3.63 1.62 9.00
C ALA A 264 2.17 2.05 8.95
N THR A 265 1.40 1.43 8.04
CA THR A 265 -0.06 1.62 7.94
C THR A 265 -0.75 0.48 8.67
N TYR A 266 -1.52 0.82 9.72
CA TYR A 266 -2.22 -0.13 10.60
C TYR A 266 -3.68 -0.28 10.16
N GLY A 267 -3.93 -1.20 9.24
CA GLY A 267 -5.26 -1.56 8.72
C GLY A 267 -5.66 -2.99 9.09
N THR A 268 -6.62 -3.56 8.36
CA THR A 268 -7.01 -4.99 8.46
C THR A 268 -5.77 -5.89 8.37
N GLY A 269 -4.95 -5.72 7.33
CA GLY A 269 -3.54 -6.04 7.30
C GLY A 269 -2.70 -4.81 7.64
N SER A 270 -1.39 -4.93 7.67
CA SER A 270 -0.47 -3.78 7.81
C SER A 270 0.62 -3.84 6.76
N SER A 271 1.05 -2.66 6.28
CA SER A 271 2.21 -2.50 5.41
C SER A 271 3.27 -1.70 6.16
N VAL A 272 4.47 -2.25 6.25
CA VAL A 272 5.65 -1.54 6.72
C VAL A 272 6.50 -1.23 5.50
N MET A 273 6.93 0.00 5.36
CA MET A 273 7.71 0.44 4.19
C MET A 273 8.79 1.43 4.60
N MET A 274 10.00 1.21 4.11
CA MET A 274 11.16 2.06 4.35
C MET A 274 11.72 2.60 3.04
N ASN A 275 12.03 3.89 3.00
CA ASN A 275 12.86 4.48 1.97
C ASN A 275 14.30 3.94 2.13
N SER A 276 14.80 3.20 1.16
CA SER A 276 16.17 2.65 1.17
C SER A 276 17.20 3.51 0.42
N GLY A 277 16.76 4.67 -0.11
CA GLY A 277 17.62 5.57 -0.88
C GLY A 277 17.68 5.23 -2.37
N VAL A 278 18.74 5.67 -3.04
CA VAL A 278 18.89 5.62 -4.51
C VAL A 278 19.71 4.41 -5.01
N ALA A 279 20.11 3.53 -4.15
CA ALA A 279 20.76 2.28 -4.49
C ALA A 279 19.78 1.13 -4.22
N ILE A 280 19.74 0.13 -5.11
CA ILE A 280 18.96 -1.09 -4.87
C ILE A 280 19.55 -1.78 -3.63
N PRO A 281 18.78 -1.97 -2.55
CA PRO A 281 19.26 -2.63 -1.35
C PRO A 281 19.38 -4.14 -1.56
N ASP A 282 20.09 -4.80 -0.66
CA ASP A 282 20.04 -6.25 -0.50
C ASP A 282 18.97 -6.57 0.56
N ALA A 283 17.94 -7.31 0.18
CA ALA A 283 16.83 -7.64 1.09
C ALA A 283 16.77 -9.15 1.35
N PRO A 284 16.56 -9.56 2.62
CA PRO A 284 16.35 -10.96 2.95
C PRO A 284 15.01 -11.46 2.37
N HIS A 285 14.85 -12.79 2.32
CA HIS A 285 13.54 -13.38 2.05
C HIS A 285 12.47 -12.77 2.95
N GLY A 286 11.31 -12.51 2.36
CA GLY A 286 10.20 -11.96 3.10
C GLY A 286 10.10 -10.44 3.11
N ILE A 287 11.11 -9.75 2.59
CA ILE A 287 11.06 -8.31 2.31
C ILE A 287 11.21 -8.12 0.81
N VAL A 288 10.27 -7.41 0.21
CA VAL A 288 10.32 -7.09 -1.21
C VAL A 288 10.95 -5.73 -1.45
N ILE A 289 11.60 -5.59 -2.58
CA ILE A 289 12.17 -4.33 -3.07
C ILE A 289 11.25 -3.82 -4.17
N SER A 290 10.93 -2.54 -4.16
CA SER A 290 10.24 -1.90 -5.28
C SER A 290 10.73 -0.46 -5.47
N ALA A 291 10.34 0.18 -6.57
CA ALA A 291 10.58 1.61 -6.73
C ALA A 291 9.66 2.40 -5.78
N GLY A 292 10.22 3.40 -5.14
CA GLY A 292 9.48 4.37 -4.35
C GLY A 292 8.87 5.45 -5.26
N TRP A 293 9.74 6.19 -5.94
CA TRP A 293 9.41 7.21 -6.94
C TRP A 293 10.65 7.60 -7.76
N ARG A 294 10.42 8.22 -8.90
CA ARG A 294 11.46 8.89 -9.70
C ARG A 294 10.93 10.27 -10.09
N ARG A 295 11.66 11.34 -9.75
CA ARG A 295 11.21 12.72 -9.93
C ARG A 295 12.20 13.52 -10.78
N GLY A 296 11.69 14.27 -11.76
CA GLY A 296 12.46 15.28 -12.51
C GLY A 296 13.74 14.76 -13.13
N GLY A 297 13.76 13.51 -13.65
CA GLY A 297 14.95 12.89 -14.23
C GLY A 297 16.05 12.53 -13.21
N GLN A 298 15.74 12.55 -11.91
CA GLN A 298 16.66 12.12 -10.85
C GLN A 298 16.77 10.58 -10.83
N LYS A 299 17.75 10.06 -10.08
CA LYS A 299 17.82 8.63 -9.81
C LYS A 299 16.55 8.15 -9.08
N PRO A 300 16.06 6.95 -9.37
CA PRO A 300 14.93 6.39 -8.65
C PRO A 300 15.27 6.21 -7.16
N VAL A 301 14.27 6.43 -6.32
CA VAL A 301 14.30 6.02 -4.91
C VAL A 301 13.74 4.60 -4.84
N TYR A 302 14.37 3.74 -4.07
CA TYR A 302 13.90 2.39 -3.81
C TYR A 302 13.30 2.28 -2.42
N VAL A 303 12.41 1.33 -2.24
CA VAL A 303 11.80 1.03 -0.95
C VAL A 303 11.90 -0.45 -0.62
N LEU A 304 12.01 -0.74 0.67
CA LEU A 304 11.79 -2.05 1.24
C LEU A 304 10.36 -2.11 1.76
N GLU A 305 9.68 -3.23 1.57
CA GLU A 305 8.30 -3.41 2.04
C GLU A 305 8.07 -4.83 2.55
N GLY A 306 7.40 -4.91 3.71
CA GLY A 306 6.83 -6.13 4.23
C GLY A 306 5.36 -5.95 4.56
N ASN A 307 4.54 -6.96 4.21
CA ASN A 307 3.10 -6.95 4.42
C ASN A 307 2.67 -8.00 5.45
N ILE A 308 1.78 -7.58 6.36
CA ILE A 308 1.17 -8.42 7.39
C ILE A 308 -0.27 -8.70 6.96
N ASN A 309 -0.60 -9.97 6.75
CA ASN A 309 -1.91 -10.37 6.27
C ASN A 309 -3.02 -10.16 7.32
N TYR A 310 -2.71 -10.40 8.60
CA TYR A 310 -3.67 -10.33 9.68
C TYR A 310 -3.14 -9.45 10.81
N SER A 311 -3.52 -8.18 10.79
CA SER A 311 -3.10 -7.15 11.73
C SER A 311 -4.28 -6.67 12.59
N ALA A 312 -4.81 -5.48 12.39
CA ALA A 312 -5.94 -4.99 13.17
C ALA A 312 -7.24 -5.80 12.96
N ALA A 313 -7.31 -6.68 11.97
CA ALA A 313 -8.38 -7.68 11.84
C ALA A 313 -8.51 -8.57 13.10
N ILE A 314 -7.45 -8.74 13.90
CA ILE A 314 -7.51 -9.47 15.17
C ILE A 314 -8.53 -8.86 16.13
N VAL A 315 -8.71 -7.53 16.12
CA VAL A 315 -9.68 -6.84 16.96
C VAL A 315 -11.11 -7.21 16.57
N THR A 316 -11.39 -7.31 15.26
CA THR A 316 -12.66 -7.81 14.75
C THR A 316 -12.88 -9.27 15.17
N TYR A 317 -11.85 -10.10 15.09
CA TYR A 317 -11.91 -11.50 15.52
C TYR A 317 -12.23 -11.63 17.03
N LEU A 318 -11.57 -10.82 17.88
CA LEU A 318 -11.87 -10.78 19.32
C LEU A 318 -13.32 -10.43 19.61
N LYS A 319 -13.92 -9.55 18.79
CA LYS A 319 -15.31 -9.13 18.91
C LYS A 319 -16.27 -10.18 18.37
N ASP A 320 -16.13 -10.53 17.10
CA ASP A 320 -17.17 -11.23 16.35
C ASP A 320 -17.11 -12.77 16.50
N GLN A 321 -15.92 -13.34 16.73
CA GLN A 321 -15.73 -14.78 16.88
C GLN A 321 -15.53 -15.21 18.33
N MET A 322 -14.72 -14.45 19.09
CA MET A 322 -14.42 -14.82 20.48
C MET A 322 -15.41 -14.20 21.48
N GLY A 323 -16.12 -13.12 21.13
CA GLY A 323 -17.05 -12.42 22.04
C GLY A 323 -16.36 -11.79 23.26
N LEU A 324 -15.04 -11.54 23.17
CA LEU A 324 -14.27 -10.99 24.30
C LEU A 324 -14.45 -9.49 24.47
N ILE A 325 -14.84 -8.77 23.42
CA ILE A 325 -15.10 -7.33 23.45
C ILE A 325 -16.40 -7.02 22.69
N SER A 326 -17.07 -5.94 23.06
CA SER A 326 -18.27 -5.43 22.35
C SER A 326 -17.90 -4.37 21.32
N SER A 327 -16.77 -3.68 21.53
CA SER A 327 -16.29 -2.59 20.67
C SER A 327 -14.75 -2.58 20.62
N PRO A 328 -14.16 -2.21 19.48
CA PRO A 328 -12.70 -1.99 19.38
C PRO A 328 -12.15 -0.99 20.41
N SER A 329 -12.95 -0.01 20.84
CA SER A 329 -12.54 0.99 21.84
C SER A 329 -12.27 0.40 23.24
N GLU A 330 -12.77 -0.80 23.56
CA GLU A 330 -12.49 -1.47 24.85
C GLU A 330 -11.07 -2.02 24.93
N THR A 331 -10.43 -2.26 23.80
CA THR A 331 -9.15 -2.98 23.76
C THR A 331 -8.02 -2.24 24.48
N GLU A 332 -7.97 -0.92 24.38
CA GLU A 332 -6.95 -0.11 25.06
C GLU A 332 -7.06 -0.21 26.59
N ALA A 333 -8.27 -0.08 27.12
CA ALA A 333 -8.50 -0.15 28.57
C ALA A 333 -8.19 -1.55 29.10
N LEU A 334 -8.62 -2.61 28.38
CA LEU A 334 -8.34 -4.00 28.78
C LEU A 334 -6.85 -4.30 28.74
N ALA A 335 -6.14 -3.88 27.69
CA ALA A 335 -4.70 -4.10 27.57
C ALA A 335 -3.91 -3.41 28.71
N LYS A 336 -4.35 -2.21 29.15
CA LYS A 336 -3.75 -1.49 30.28
C LYS A 336 -4.07 -2.14 31.63
N MET A 337 -5.18 -2.89 31.75
CA MET A 337 -5.57 -3.61 32.98
C MET A 337 -4.89 -4.97 33.11
N ALA A 338 -4.36 -5.54 32.03
CA ALA A 338 -3.75 -6.85 32.03
C ALA A 338 -2.49 -6.89 32.93
N ASP A 339 -2.30 -8.02 33.62
CA ASP A 339 -1.13 -8.23 34.45
C ASP A 339 0.17 -8.11 33.63
N PRO A 340 1.06 -7.15 33.93
CA PRO A 340 2.33 -6.98 33.20
C PRO A 340 3.26 -8.19 33.30
N GLY A 341 3.07 -9.05 34.28
CA GLY A 341 3.82 -10.30 34.47
C GLY A 341 3.28 -11.50 33.71
N ASP A 342 2.11 -11.39 33.07
CA ASP A 342 1.56 -12.48 32.25
C ASP A 342 2.29 -12.60 30.89
N HIS A 343 2.57 -13.83 30.50
CA HIS A 343 3.34 -14.18 29.29
C HIS A 343 2.48 -14.76 28.17
N CYS A 344 1.21 -14.39 28.10
CA CYS A 344 0.32 -14.80 27.00
C CYS A 344 0.74 -14.16 25.67
N TYR A 345 0.88 -14.98 24.63
CA TYR A 345 1.12 -14.57 23.24
C TYR A 345 -0.02 -15.05 22.36
N PHE A 346 -0.45 -14.20 21.42
CA PHE A 346 -1.41 -14.54 20.40
C PHE A 346 -0.73 -14.45 19.04
N VAL A 347 -0.62 -15.57 18.32
CA VAL A 347 -0.11 -15.63 16.95
C VAL A 347 -1.31 -15.70 16.00
N PRO A 348 -1.62 -14.63 15.24
CA PRO A 348 -2.85 -14.56 14.42
C PRO A 348 -2.66 -15.16 13.02
N ALA A 349 -2.13 -16.38 12.92
CA ALA A 349 -1.85 -17.06 11.65
C ALA A 349 -3.12 -17.75 11.08
N PHE A 350 -4.25 -17.02 10.95
CA PHE A 350 -5.50 -17.60 10.47
C PHE A 350 -5.50 -17.93 8.97
N SER A 351 -4.65 -17.26 8.21
CA SER A 351 -4.38 -17.54 6.78
C SER A 351 -2.88 -17.72 6.53
N GLY A 352 -2.19 -18.38 7.48
CA GLY A 352 -0.75 -18.42 7.50
C GLY A 352 -0.13 -17.12 8.02
N LEU A 353 1.20 -17.04 7.97
CA LEU A 353 1.99 -15.86 8.30
C LEU A 353 2.52 -15.21 7.03
N GLY A 354 2.35 -13.89 6.90
CA GLY A 354 2.98 -13.06 5.88
C GLY A 354 4.45 -12.77 6.21
N ALA A 355 4.94 -11.62 5.74
CA ALA A 355 6.30 -11.17 6.05
C ALA A 355 6.57 -11.16 7.57
N PRO A 356 7.80 -11.48 7.99
CA PRO A 356 8.93 -12.00 7.22
C PRO A 356 8.95 -13.53 7.11
N TRP A 357 7.94 -14.22 7.65
CA TRP A 357 7.93 -15.67 7.84
C TRP A 357 7.52 -16.44 6.57
N PHE A 358 6.57 -15.93 5.80
CA PHE A 358 5.99 -16.53 4.59
C PHE A 358 5.59 -18.00 4.75
N GLU A 359 4.97 -18.32 5.89
CA GLU A 359 4.54 -19.68 6.21
C GLU A 359 3.03 -19.83 6.08
N GLY A 360 2.58 -20.28 4.92
CA GLY A 360 1.15 -20.49 4.63
C GLY A 360 0.51 -21.62 5.47
N SER A 361 1.31 -22.56 5.98
CA SER A 361 0.86 -23.68 6.82
C SER A 361 0.65 -23.29 8.29
N ALA A 362 1.28 -22.19 8.76
CA ALA A 362 1.18 -21.76 10.17
C ALA A 362 -0.28 -21.61 10.62
N ARG A 363 -0.55 -21.91 11.89
CA ARG A 363 -1.89 -21.88 12.48
C ARG A 363 -2.01 -20.84 13.58
N GLY A 364 -3.19 -20.19 13.65
CA GLY A 364 -3.52 -19.25 14.71
C GLY A 364 -3.43 -19.94 16.08
N MET A 365 -2.77 -19.29 17.05
CA MET A 365 -2.48 -19.91 18.34
C MET A 365 -2.47 -18.88 19.48
N ILE A 366 -2.95 -19.30 20.66
CA ILE A 366 -2.74 -18.60 21.92
C ILE A 366 -1.86 -19.52 22.80
N THR A 367 -0.78 -18.99 23.37
CA THR A 367 0.17 -19.77 24.18
C THR A 367 0.69 -18.96 25.36
N GLY A 368 1.39 -19.63 26.32
CA GLY A 368 1.94 -18.97 27.50
C GLY A 368 0.93 -18.65 28.59
N MET A 369 -0.29 -19.19 28.53
CA MET A 369 -1.36 -18.95 29.50
C MET A 369 -1.04 -19.57 30.87
N SER A 370 -1.41 -18.84 31.91
CA SER A 370 -1.41 -19.30 33.31
C SER A 370 -2.86 -19.42 33.83
N ARG A 371 -3.00 -19.83 35.10
CA ARG A 371 -4.31 -19.84 35.76
C ARG A 371 -4.92 -18.43 35.95
N LEU A 372 -4.09 -17.40 35.86
CA LEU A 372 -4.49 -15.99 36.02
C LEU A 372 -4.77 -15.31 34.69
N THR A 373 -4.38 -15.91 33.58
CA THR A 373 -4.65 -15.38 32.24
C THR A 373 -6.15 -15.31 31.98
N GLY A 374 -6.67 -14.11 31.88
CA GLY A 374 -8.08 -13.84 31.64
C GLY A 374 -8.31 -13.05 30.34
N LYS A 375 -9.47 -12.41 30.26
CA LYS A 375 -9.90 -11.60 29.13
C LYS A 375 -8.91 -10.47 28.81
N ALA A 376 -8.42 -9.78 29.83
CA ALA A 376 -7.54 -8.62 29.67
C ALA A 376 -6.21 -9.02 29.04
N GLU A 377 -5.61 -10.12 29.50
CA GLU A 377 -4.34 -10.68 29.02
C GLU A 377 -4.44 -11.17 27.56
N ILE A 378 -5.53 -11.84 27.20
CA ILE A 378 -5.79 -12.30 25.81
C ILE A 378 -5.95 -11.10 24.88
N VAL A 379 -6.72 -10.08 25.27
CA VAL A 379 -6.89 -8.86 24.48
C VAL A 379 -5.57 -8.11 24.30
N ARG A 380 -4.77 -8.01 25.38
CA ARG A 380 -3.42 -7.45 25.30
C ARG A 380 -2.53 -8.24 24.33
N ALA A 381 -2.48 -9.57 24.47
CA ALA A 381 -1.67 -10.43 23.60
C ALA A 381 -2.04 -10.27 22.12
N ALA A 382 -3.33 -10.08 21.82
CA ALA A 382 -3.80 -9.82 20.47
C ALA A 382 -3.35 -8.44 19.94
N LEU A 383 -3.42 -7.38 20.75
CA LEU A 383 -2.87 -6.07 20.36
C LEU A 383 -1.35 -6.11 20.21
N ASP A 384 -0.66 -6.76 21.15
CA ASP A 384 0.79 -6.92 21.13
C ASP A 384 1.26 -7.66 19.87
N SER A 385 0.48 -8.63 19.36
CA SER A 385 0.79 -9.37 18.14
C SER A 385 0.92 -8.46 16.91
N ILE A 386 0.16 -7.37 16.84
CA ILE A 386 0.26 -6.36 15.78
C ILE A 386 1.63 -5.69 15.85
N ALA A 387 2.00 -5.21 17.04
CA ALA A 387 3.26 -4.51 17.24
C ALA A 387 4.49 -5.44 17.07
N TYR A 388 4.40 -6.72 17.44
CA TYR A 388 5.44 -7.72 17.20
C TYR A 388 5.69 -7.93 15.71
N GLN A 389 4.64 -8.18 14.93
CA GLN A 389 4.75 -8.40 13.48
C GLN A 389 5.35 -7.18 12.77
N VAL A 390 4.87 -5.96 13.09
CA VAL A 390 5.44 -4.73 12.54
C VAL A 390 6.91 -4.57 12.92
N THR A 391 7.29 -4.93 14.17
CA THR A 391 8.68 -4.86 14.64
C THR A 391 9.57 -5.86 13.89
N ASP A 392 9.10 -7.08 13.63
CA ASP A 392 9.87 -8.08 12.87
C ASP A 392 10.25 -7.57 11.49
N ILE A 393 9.28 -7.00 10.76
CA ILE A 393 9.52 -6.41 9.42
C ILE A 393 10.45 -5.20 9.53
N ALA A 394 10.13 -4.24 10.39
CA ALA A 394 10.89 -3.00 10.53
C ALA A 394 12.37 -3.26 10.86
N ARG A 395 12.67 -4.25 11.71
CA ARG A 395 14.05 -4.63 12.03
C ARG A 395 14.81 -5.20 10.84
N LEU A 396 14.15 -5.99 10.00
CA LEU A 396 14.78 -6.50 8.78
C LEU A 396 15.06 -5.38 7.78
N GLU A 397 14.12 -4.46 7.60
CA GLU A 397 14.31 -3.28 6.74
C GLU A 397 15.45 -2.39 7.24
N ILE A 398 15.52 -2.14 8.56
CA ILE A 398 16.62 -1.39 9.21
C ILE A 398 17.96 -2.07 8.96
N ALA A 399 18.04 -3.38 9.16
CA ALA A 399 19.26 -4.13 8.94
C ALA A 399 19.72 -4.10 7.47
N SER A 400 18.78 -4.14 6.54
CA SER A 400 19.04 -4.09 5.08
C SER A 400 19.46 -2.69 4.61
N SER A 401 18.91 -1.63 5.21
CA SER A 401 19.22 -0.23 4.84
C SER A 401 20.51 0.30 5.46
N LYS A 402 21.09 -0.41 6.44
CA LYS A 402 22.29 0.02 7.19
C LYS A 402 22.13 1.40 7.88
N THR A 403 20.90 1.75 8.24
CA THR A 403 20.61 3.03 8.91
C THR A 403 20.78 2.90 10.42
N GLU A 404 21.30 3.98 11.06
CA GLU A 404 21.54 4.01 12.51
C GLU A 404 20.40 4.67 13.29
N SER A 405 19.61 5.51 12.64
CA SER A 405 18.53 6.26 13.29
C SER A 405 17.21 6.00 12.59
N VAL A 406 16.23 5.55 13.34
CA VAL A 406 14.90 5.21 12.82
C VAL A 406 13.84 6.00 13.58
N LYS A 407 12.89 6.52 12.81
CA LYS A 407 11.61 7.01 13.31
C LYS A 407 10.52 6.31 12.51
N LEU A 408 9.55 5.72 13.20
CA LEU A 408 8.41 5.09 12.56
C LEU A 408 7.26 6.08 12.47
N HIS A 409 6.87 6.43 11.28
CA HIS A 409 5.63 7.15 11.03
C HIS A 409 4.46 6.16 10.94
N ALA A 410 3.39 6.39 11.68
CA ALA A 410 2.28 5.45 11.79
C ALA A 410 0.96 6.10 11.35
N ASP A 411 0.22 5.41 10.49
CA ASP A 411 -1.11 5.80 10.05
C ASP A 411 -2.08 4.60 10.07
N GLY A 412 -3.33 4.83 9.66
CA GLY A 412 -4.37 3.81 9.66
C GLY A 412 -5.22 3.80 10.92
N GLY A 413 -6.35 3.10 10.84
CA GLY A 413 -7.41 3.16 11.87
C GLY A 413 -6.97 2.71 13.26
N ALA A 414 -6.04 1.75 13.37
CA ALA A 414 -5.62 1.23 14.68
C ALA A 414 -4.65 2.15 15.42
N THR A 415 -4.10 3.20 14.78
CA THR A 415 -3.25 4.20 15.45
C THR A 415 -4.00 5.04 16.50
N GLY A 416 -5.33 4.99 16.48
CA GLY A 416 -6.16 5.57 17.53
C GLY A 416 -5.93 4.95 18.92
N ASN A 417 -5.38 3.73 18.99
CA ASN A 417 -5.11 3.01 20.24
C ASN A 417 -3.72 3.40 20.78
N ALA A 418 -3.71 4.21 21.86
CA ALA A 418 -2.47 4.71 22.44
C ALA A 418 -1.62 3.61 23.07
N TYR A 419 -2.23 2.56 23.62
CA TYR A 419 -1.50 1.39 24.13
C TYR A 419 -0.70 0.71 23.00
N LEU A 420 -1.33 0.46 21.85
CA LEU A 420 -0.69 -0.16 20.70
C LEU A 420 0.49 0.67 20.18
N MET A 421 0.33 1.99 20.09
CA MET A 421 1.40 2.88 19.61
C MET A 421 2.58 2.96 20.59
N GLN A 422 2.32 2.99 21.91
CA GLN A 422 3.39 2.91 22.91
C GLN A 422 4.09 1.55 22.84
N LYS A 423 3.34 0.46 22.75
CA LYS A 423 3.91 -0.89 22.60
C LYS A 423 4.77 -1.01 21.36
N GLN A 424 4.34 -0.41 20.24
CA GLN A 424 5.13 -0.37 19.01
C GLN A 424 6.48 0.34 19.21
N SER A 425 6.46 1.50 19.85
CA SER A 425 7.68 2.25 20.20
C SER A 425 8.60 1.42 21.11
N ASP A 426 8.05 0.80 22.13
CA ASP A 426 8.79 -0.04 23.08
C ASP A 426 9.48 -1.23 22.40
N LEU A 427 8.75 -1.94 21.52
CA LEU A 427 9.28 -3.14 20.83
C LEU A 427 10.27 -2.78 19.72
N LEU A 428 10.03 -1.70 18.99
CA LEU A 428 10.96 -1.25 17.94
C LEU A 428 12.22 -0.63 18.54
N GLY A 429 12.10 0.04 19.68
CA GLY A 429 13.18 0.81 20.31
C GLY A 429 13.41 2.15 19.62
N ALA A 430 12.38 2.71 19.00
CA ALA A 430 12.42 3.95 18.25
C ALA A 430 11.16 4.77 18.49
N ASP A 431 11.21 6.06 18.20
CA ASP A 431 10.04 6.93 18.27
C ASP A 431 8.99 6.52 17.24
N VAL A 432 7.72 6.49 17.66
CA VAL A 432 6.54 6.34 16.79
C VAL A 432 5.80 7.67 16.74
N VAL A 433 5.58 8.17 15.53
CA VAL A 433 4.88 9.44 15.29
C VAL A 433 3.61 9.20 14.49
N VAL A 434 2.48 9.66 15.03
CA VAL A 434 1.16 9.56 14.40
C VAL A 434 0.71 10.98 14.04
N PRO A 435 0.63 11.32 12.74
CA PRO A 435 0.16 12.63 12.29
C PRO A 435 -1.33 12.83 12.58
N PRO A 436 -1.83 14.08 12.57
CA PRO A 436 -3.24 14.35 12.77
C PRO A 436 -4.11 13.87 11.61
N ASP A 437 -3.60 13.91 10.40
CA ASP A 437 -4.29 13.49 9.18
C ASP A 437 -3.98 12.03 8.82
N ALA A 438 -5.02 11.29 8.43
CA ALA A 438 -4.93 9.89 8.00
C ALA A 438 -4.91 9.72 6.47
N GLU A 439 -5.01 10.83 5.70
CA GLU A 439 -5.19 10.80 4.24
C GLU A 439 -3.84 10.96 3.49
N LEU A 440 -2.84 10.20 3.91
CA LEU A 440 -1.44 10.42 3.51
C LEU A 440 -1.13 9.99 2.08
N SER A 441 -1.77 8.94 1.56
CA SER A 441 -1.63 8.52 0.16
C SER A 441 -2.04 9.64 -0.79
N GLY A 442 -3.22 10.19 -0.58
CA GLY A 442 -3.72 11.31 -1.38
C GLY A 442 -2.93 12.62 -1.14
N LYS A 443 -2.45 12.87 0.10
CA LYS A 443 -1.54 13.99 0.40
C LYS A 443 -0.25 13.87 -0.39
N GLY A 444 0.36 12.69 -0.41
CA GLY A 444 1.58 12.44 -1.17
C GLY A 444 1.42 12.74 -2.65
N ALA A 445 0.36 12.22 -3.27
CA ALA A 445 0.07 12.49 -4.67
C ALA A 445 -0.20 13.98 -4.95
N ALA A 446 -1.03 14.64 -4.12
CA ALA A 446 -1.37 16.06 -4.29
C ALA A 446 -0.15 16.97 -4.13
N VAL A 447 0.67 16.75 -3.08
CA VAL A 447 1.86 17.56 -2.83
C VAL A 447 2.92 17.32 -3.91
N MET A 448 3.12 16.08 -4.34
CA MET A 448 4.03 15.77 -5.46
C MET A 448 3.62 16.51 -6.73
N ALA A 449 2.32 16.52 -7.07
CA ALA A 449 1.79 17.31 -8.18
C ALA A 449 2.02 18.81 -7.99
N GLY A 450 1.84 19.32 -6.78
CA GLY A 450 2.10 20.73 -6.44
C GLY A 450 3.57 21.12 -6.58
N ILE A 451 4.49 20.23 -6.23
CA ILE A 451 5.95 20.42 -6.41
C ILE A 451 6.27 20.45 -7.90
N ALA A 452 5.78 19.47 -8.69
CA ALA A 452 5.98 19.41 -10.13
C ALA A 452 5.41 20.63 -10.86
N ALA A 453 4.27 21.16 -10.40
CA ALA A 453 3.67 22.39 -10.91
C ALA A 453 4.37 23.68 -10.40
N GLY A 454 5.36 23.59 -9.51
CA GLY A 454 6.10 24.74 -8.96
C GLY A 454 5.31 25.62 -8.00
N VAL A 455 4.20 25.09 -7.40
CA VAL A 455 3.32 25.85 -6.50
C VAL A 455 3.56 25.58 -5.01
N CYS A 456 4.26 24.51 -4.69
CA CYS A 456 4.74 24.21 -3.33
C CYS A 456 6.11 23.53 -3.36
N SER A 457 6.62 23.14 -2.20
CA SER A 457 7.89 22.42 -2.03
C SER A 457 7.72 21.25 -1.05
N ASP A 458 8.77 20.46 -0.83
CA ASP A 458 8.79 19.36 0.16
C ASP A 458 8.43 19.84 1.59
N GLU A 459 8.49 21.15 1.88
CA GLU A 459 8.01 21.72 3.14
C GLU A 459 6.50 21.45 3.40
N ALA A 460 5.70 21.28 2.34
CA ALA A 460 4.29 20.95 2.45
C ALA A 460 4.02 19.52 2.99
N LEU A 461 5.05 18.67 3.04
CA LEU A 461 4.97 17.32 3.64
C LEU A 461 5.22 17.36 5.15
N LYS A 462 5.84 18.43 5.67
CA LYS A 462 6.18 18.50 7.09
C LYS A 462 4.92 18.66 7.94
N GLU A 463 4.77 17.78 8.90
CA GLU A 463 3.75 17.89 9.92
C GLU A 463 4.21 18.85 11.03
N ASP A 464 3.26 19.56 11.62
CA ASP A 464 3.52 20.35 12.85
C ASP A 464 3.70 19.35 14.02
N PRO A 465 4.91 19.27 14.62
CA PRO A 465 5.15 18.32 15.72
C PRO A 465 4.17 18.50 16.90
N ALA A 466 3.64 19.70 17.10
CA ALA A 466 2.70 19.99 18.18
C ALA A 466 1.31 19.34 17.92
N GLN A 467 1.00 18.99 16.69
CA GLN A 467 -0.26 18.33 16.31
C GLN A 467 -0.12 16.81 16.20
N CYS A 468 1.11 16.30 16.15
CA CYS A 468 1.40 14.86 16.10
C CYS A 468 1.33 14.25 17.51
N ARG A 469 0.85 13.01 17.57
CA ARG A 469 1.04 12.18 18.77
C ARG A 469 2.36 11.43 18.64
N SER A 470 3.23 11.57 19.65
CA SER A 470 4.54 10.94 19.65
C SER A 470 4.68 9.99 20.83
N TYR A 471 5.30 8.84 20.60
CA TYR A 471 5.55 7.81 21.58
C TYR A 471 7.03 7.46 21.54
N SER A 472 7.71 7.57 22.67
CA SER A 472 9.12 7.19 22.81
C SER A 472 9.27 5.90 23.61
N PRO A 473 10.32 5.10 23.38
CA PRO A 473 10.54 3.86 24.10
C PRO A 473 10.60 4.06 25.62
N SER A 474 9.85 3.24 26.36
CA SER A 474 9.74 3.31 27.82
C SER A 474 10.30 2.07 28.54
N ILE A 475 10.69 1.03 27.82
CA ILE A 475 11.29 -0.18 28.35
C ILE A 475 12.79 -0.29 28.02
N THR A 476 13.52 -1.08 28.82
CA THR A 476 14.96 -1.31 28.57
C THR A 476 15.17 -2.26 27.39
N ASP A 477 16.38 -2.26 26.83
CA ASP A 477 16.78 -3.16 25.73
C ASP A 477 16.69 -4.63 26.13
N GLU A 478 17.03 -4.97 27.40
CA GLU A 478 16.91 -6.32 27.94
C GLU A 478 15.43 -6.77 27.94
N LYS A 479 14.51 -5.91 28.40
CA LYS A 479 13.08 -6.22 28.41
C LYS A 479 12.52 -6.38 27.00
N ARG A 480 12.96 -5.53 26.08
CA ARG A 480 12.60 -5.64 24.64
C ARG A 480 13.07 -6.97 24.06
N ALA A 481 14.31 -7.35 24.32
CA ALA A 481 14.88 -8.62 23.85
C ALA A 481 14.13 -9.83 24.43
N GLU A 482 13.77 -9.79 25.72
CA GLU A 482 12.96 -10.84 26.39
C GLU A 482 11.61 -11.01 25.68
N LEU A 483 10.87 -9.89 25.46
CA LEU A 483 9.56 -9.90 24.82
C LEU A 483 9.63 -10.44 23.39
N MET A 484 10.59 -9.97 22.59
CA MET A 484 10.79 -10.46 21.23
C MET A 484 11.19 -11.94 21.18
N CYS A 485 12.02 -12.40 22.11
CA CYS A 485 12.38 -13.82 22.23
C CYS A 485 11.15 -14.68 22.51
N GLY A 486 10.26 -14.24 23.41
CA GLY A 486 9.00 -14.93 23.70
C GLY A 486 8.08 -15.00 22.48
N TRP A 487 7.94 -13.88 21.76
CA TRP A 487 7.18 -13.80 20.50
C TRP A 487 7.71 -14.78 19.44
N HIS A 488 9.02 -14.77 19.18
CA HIS A 488 9.63 -15.66 18.19
C HIS A 488 9.47 -17.14 18.54
N LYS A 489 9.50 -17.49 19.85
CA LYS A 489 9.18 -18.86 20.29
C LYS A 489 7.73 -19.23 19.98
N ALA A 490 6.78 -18.32 20.24
CA ALA A 490 5.37 -18.55 19.94
C ALA A 490 5.13 -18.73 18.43
N VAL A 491 5.73 -17.87 17.59
CA VAL A 491 5.67 -17.99 16.13
C VAL A 491 6.23 -19.33 15.65
N LYS A 492 7.39 -19.75 16.17
CA LYS A 492 8.01 -21.02 15.79
C LYS A 492 7.09 -22.22 16.08
N ILE A 493 6.45 -22.24 17.25
CA ILE A 493 5.47 -23.27 17.59
C ILE A 493 4.27 -23.25 16.64
N ALA A 494 3.76 -22.07 16.29
CA ALA A 494 2.64 -21.92 15.36
C ALA A 494 2.97 -22.45 13.95
N ILE A 495 4.21 -22.32 13.50
CA ILE A 495 4.74 -22.90 12.26
C ILE A 495 4.81 -24.43 12.38
N GLU A 496 5.43 -24.94 13.43
CA GLU A 496 5.58 -26.39 13.66
C GLU A 496 4.24 -27.12 13.79
N LEU A 497 3.19 -26.46 14.30
CA LEU A 497 1.83 -27.02 14.37
C LEU A 497 1.11 -27.07 13.00
N GLY A 498 1.57 -26.29 12.05
CA GLY A 498 0.99 -26.23 10.69
C GLY A 498 1.65 -27.18 9.70
N SER A 499 2.89 -27.58 9.96
CA SER A 499 3.67 -28.55 9.17
C SER A 499 3.45 -29.95 9.72
#